data_948a57adbea745341a977ca0c4f74b05
#
_entry.id   948a57adbea745341a977ca0c4f74b05
#
_cell.length_a   1.000
_cell.length_b   1.000
_cell.length_c   1.000
_cell.angle_alpha   90.00
_cell.angle_beta   90.00
_cell.angle_gamma   90.00
#
_symmetry.space_group_name_H-M   'P 1'
#
loop_
_entity.id
_entity.type
_entity.pdbx_description
1 polymer ?
#
loop_
_entity_poly.entity_id
_entity_poly.type
_entity_poly.pdbx_seq_one_letter_code
_entity_poly.pdbx_strand_id
1 'polypeptide(L)'
;MTGRSAVAEVMDGAGPVSIVAAQLHELEQAMINPDQADDMENIIERYGEIQARFEELDGYALEGRAREVLAGLNFTPTMMDANVSALSGGWKMRVALARILLMRPDAMLLDEPSNHLDLESLIWLEDFLKNYDGALLITSHDREFMNRIVNKIIEIDGGSLTSYSGDYEFYEQQRLQTEKQQQAQFDRQQAMLAKEVKFIERFKARASHAAQVQSRVKKLEKIERVEPPKRRQNILFDFPPAPRSGEDVVSLKKVDKRYGERIIYESLDFMVRRKERWCVMGVNGAGKSTLLKLVTGTLQPDRGVVTLGNSVKMGYFAQHAMDLLKADQSVFETLEEAFPQAGQGSLRTLAGCFGFSGDDTEKKCRILSGGEKARLVMAKMLYDPPNFLVLDEPTNHLDITTKEMLIIALAQYEGAMLFVSHDRHFLAALSNRVLEITPDGAHLYSGGYTEYVASTGHEAPGLHG
;
A
#
# COMPACT_ATOMS: atom_id res chain seq x y z
N MET A 1 4.66 -24.72 -3.89
CA MET A 1 3.23 -24.79 -3.49
C MET A 1 2.49 -25.65 -4.50
N THR A 2 2.47 -26.94 -4.32
CA THR A 2 1.89 -27.87 -5.29
C THR A 2 0.91 -28.82 -4.62
N GLY A 3 -0.38 -28.67 -4.94
CA GLY A 3 -1.41 -29.70 -4.72
C GLY A 3 -1.92 -29.94 -3.30
N ARG A 4 -1.47 -29.15 -2.30
CA ARG A 4 -1.85 -29.28 -0.89
C ARG A 4 -2.90 -28.25 -0.48
N SER A 5 -3.60 -28.48 0.63
CA SER A 5 -4.49 -27.47 1.23
C SER A 5 -3.69 -26.31 1.83
N ALA A 6 -4.35 -25.15 2.04
CA ALA A 6 -3.69 -23.99 2.64
C ALA A 6 -3.17 -24.30 4.04
N VAL A 7 -3.94 -25.03 4.86
CA VAL A 7 -3.50 -25.47 6.20
C VAL A 7 -2.25 -26.33 6.10
N ALA A 8 -2.25 -27.34 5.23
CA ALA A 8 -1.11 -28.23 5.07
C ALA A 8 0.16 -27.51 4.59
N GLU A 9 0.01 -26.52 3.70
CA GLU A 9 1.13 -25.69 3.21
C GLU A 9 1.71 -24.80 4.32
N VAL A 10 0.85 -24.24 5.18
CA VAL A 10 1.29 -23.45 6.34
C VAL A 10 1.99 -24.32 7.37
N MET A 11 1.45 -25.49 7.68
CA MET A 11 2.04 -26.45 8.62
C MET A 11 3.40 -27.00 8.14
N ASP A 12 3.56 -27.23 6.84
CA ASP A 12 4.83 -27.71 6.24
C ASP A 12 6.02 -26.78 6.53
N GLY A 13 5.74 -25.50 6.83
CA GLY A 13 6.72 -24.51 7.23
C GLY A 13 7.07 -24.48 8.72
N ALA A 14 6.41 -25.25 9.57
CA ALA A 14 6.56 -25.15 11.03
C ALA A 14 7.86 -25.76 11.60
N GLY A 15 8.90 -25.89 10.77
CA GLY A 15 10.24 -26.34 11.19
C GLY A 15 10.27 -27.80 11.72
N PRO A 16 10.86 -28.06 12.91
CA PRO A 16 11.01 -29.43 13.42
C PRO A 16 9.69 -30.18 13.56
N VAL A 17 8.59 -29.50 13.90
CA VAL A 17 7.27 -30.12 14.08
C VAL A 17 6.74 -30.67 12.76
N SER A 18 6.94 -29.98 11.62
CA SER A 18 6.49 -30.45 10.32
C SER A 18 7.27 -31.68 9.83
N ILE A 19 8.57 -31.76 10.17
CA ILE A 19 9.40 -32.92 9.85
C ILE A 19 8.89 -34.15 10.60
N VAL A 20 8.62 -33.98 11.90
CA VAL A 20 8.10 -35.06 12.75
C VAL A 20 6.69 -35.46 12.30
N ALA A 21 5.83 -34.51 11.92
CA ALA A 21 4.50 -34.78 11.38
C ALA A 21 4.57 -35.59 10.06
N ALA A 22 5.50 -35.24 9.17
CA ALA A 22 5.72 -36.01 7.94
C ALA A 22 6.19 -37.42 8.21
N GLN A 23 7.09 -37.63 9.17
CA GLN A 23 7.55 -38.95 9.59
C GLN A 23 6.41 -39.79 10.19
N LEU A 24 5.54 -39.19 11.01
CA LEU A 24 4.34 -39.88 11.54
C LEU A 24 3.45 -40.36 10.39
N HIS A 25 3.18 -39.47 9.42
CA HIS A 25 2.34 -39.82 8.30
C HIS A 25 2.94 -40.92 7.42
N GLU A 26 4.26 -40.92 7.20
CA GLU A 26 4.95 -42.00 6.49
C GLU A 26 4.81 -43.32 7.21
N LEU A 27 4.96 -43.35 8.55
CA LEU A 27 4.80 -44.55 9.34
C LEU A 27 3.35 -45.03 9.38
N GLU A 28 2.37 -44.14 9.41
CA GLU A 28 0.94 -44.47 9.29
C GLU A 28 0.64 -45.17 7.95
N GLN A 29 1.20 -44.63 6.85
CA GLN A 29 1.06 -45.23 5.53
C GLN A 29 1.76 -46.61 5.45
N ALA A 30 2.91 -46.72 6.11
CA ALA A 30 3.64 -47.99 6.18
C ALA A 30 2.85 -49.08 6.97
N MET A 31 2.15 -48.71 8.05
CA MET A 31 1.27 -49.58 8.81
C MET A 31 0.08 -50.14 8.01
N ILE A 32 -0.39 -49.38 7.03
CA ILE A 32 -1.52 -49.78 6.15
C ILE A 32 -1.06 -50.64 4.97
N ASN A 33 0.23 -50.64 4.69
CA ASN A 33 0.77 -51.36 3.50
C ASN A 33 0.99 -52.86 3.80
N PRO A 34 0.30 -53.78 3.11
CA PRO A 34 0.43 -55.21 3.35
C PRO A 34 1.84 -55.78 3.06
N ASP A 35 2.63 -55.11 2.18
CA ASP A 35 3.97 -55.57 1.82
C ASP A 35 5.03 -55.34 2.92
N GLN A 36 4.68 -54.65 3.99
CA GLN A 36 5.56 -54.34 5.12
C GLN A 36 5.18 -55.11 6.42
N ALA A 37 4.38 -56.17 6.30
CA ALA A 37 3.90 -56.95 7.44
C ALA A 37 5.05 -57.59 8.27
N ASP A 38 6.16 -57.94 7.64
CA ASP A 38 7.31 -58.58 8.32
C ASP A 38 8.13 -57.59 9.17
N ASP A 39 7.97 -56.26 9.00
CA ASP A 39 8.66 -55.22 9.75
C ASP A 39 7.73 -54.43 10.68
N MET A 40 6.50 -54.90 10.89
CA MET A 40 5.44 -54.20 11.64
C MET A 40 5.84 -53.82 13.05
N GLU A 41 6.58 -54.70 13.76
CA GLU A 41 7.00 -54.46 15.14
C GLU A 41 7.95 -53.25 15.27
N ASN A 42 8.91 -53.14 14.33
CA ASN A 42 9.82 -51.98 14.25
C ASN A 42 9.09 -50.70 13.81
N ILE A 43 8.10 -50.81 12.97
CA ILE A 43 7.28 -49.65 12.51
C ILE A 43 6.47 -49.11 13.70
N ILE A 44 5.86 -49.98 14.54
CA ILE A 44 5.10 -49.58 15.71
C ILE A 44 5.99 -48.94 16.77
N GLU A 45 7.16 -49.53 17.07
CA GLU A 45 8.11 -48.93 18.01
C GLU A 45 8.55 -47.55 17.61
N ARG A 46 8.95 -47.40 16.34
CA ARG A 46 9.37 -46.12 15.77
C ARG A 46 8.22 -45.09 15.72
N TYR A 47 6.99 -45.55 15.46
CA TYR A 47 5.81 -44.70 15.53
C TYR A 47 5.62 -44.12 16.92
N GLY A 48 5.77 -44.94 17.98
CA GLY A 48 5.67 -44.50 19.38
C GLY A 48 6.72 -43.44 19.73
N GLU A 49 7.98 -43.62 19.32
CA GLU A 49 9.05 -42.63 19.54
C GLU A 49 8.78 -41.31 18.85
N ILE A 50 8.37 -41.36 17.56
CA ILE A 50 8.07 -40.15 16.77
C ILE A 50 6.82 -39.49 17.29
N GLN A 51 5.80 -40.22 17.73
CA GLN A 51 4.59 -39.70 18.35
C GLN A 51 4.90 -38.95 19.66
N ALA A 52 5.70 -39.52 20.54
CA ALA A 52 6.13 -38.86 21.75
C ALA A 52 6.85 -37.54 21.49
N ARG A 53 7.72 -37.53 20.46
CA ARG A 53 8.40 -36.30 20.02
C ARG A 53 7.45 -35.26 19.41
N PHE A 54 6.41 -35.72 18.71
CA PHE A 54 5.36 -34.82 18.16
C PHE A 54 4.53 -34.19 19.28
N GLU A 55 4.21 -34.96 20.36
CA GLU A 55 3.55 -34.43 21.55
C GLU A 55 4.44 -33.43 22.30
N GLU A 56 5.73 -33.74 22.48
CA GLU A 56 6.70 -32.85 23.14
C GLU A 56 6.83 -31.50 22.40
N LEU A 57 6.71 -31.51 21.10
CA LEU A 57 6.71 -30.32 20.24
C LEU A 57 5.34 -29.62 20.12
N ASP A 58 4.35 -30.05 20.92
CA ASP A 58 2.96 -29.55 20.87
C ASP A 58 2.33 -29.65 19.47
N GLY A 59 2.65 -30.74 18.75
CA GLY A 59 2.30 -30.96 17.37
C GLY A 59 0.79 -31.03 17.11
N TYR A 60 0.01 -31.57 18.08
CA TYR A 60 -1.45 -31.64 17.97
C TYR A 60 -2.12 -30.26 17.97
N ALA A 61 -1.53 -29.26 18.61
CA ALA A 61 -2.01 -27.88 18.56
C ALA A 61 -1.61 -27.14 17.28
N LEU A 62 -0.70 -27.71 16.49
CA LEU A 62 -0.15 -27.04 15.29
C LEU A 62 -1.22 -26.72 14.25
N GLU A 63 -2.13 -27.65 13.97
CA GLU A 63 -3.22 -27.41 13.03
C GLU A 63 -4.18 -26.34 13.54
N GLY A 64 -4.51 -26.37 14.85
CA GLY A 64 -5.32 -25.33 15.48
C GLY A 64 -4.70 -23.93 15.31
N ARG A 65 -3.41 -23.82 15.62
CA ARG A 65 -2.64 -22.57 15.44
C ARG A 65 -2.54 -22.14 13.97
N ALA A 66 -2.34 -23.10 13.05
CA ALA A 66 -2.32 -22.79 11.61
C ALA A 66 -3.68 -22.25 11.14
N ARG A 67 -4.78 -22.85 11.57
CA ARG A 67 -6.15 -22.39 11.28
C ARG A 67 -6.44 -21.02 11.90
N GLU A 68 -5.98 -20.76 13.11
CA GLU A 68 -6.10 -19.45 13.78
C GLU A 68 -5.37 -18.36 13.01
N VAL A 69 -4.11 -18.58 12.61
CA VAL A 69 -3.34 -17.64 11.80
C VAL A 69 -4.00 -17.39 10.44
N LEU A 70 -4.47 -18.45 9.78
CA LEU A 70 -5.18 -18.33 8.51
C LEU A 70 -6.51 -17.57 8.67
N ALA A 71 -7.26 -17.83 9.77
CA ALA A 71 -8.49 -17.08 10.05
C ALA A 71 -8.22 -15.59 10.24
N GLY A 72 -7.17 -15.24 10.99
CA GLY A 72 -6.72 -13.86 11.15
C GLY A 72 -6.33 -13.17 9.82
N LEU A 73 -5.85 -13.95 8.86
CA LEU A 73 -5.60 -13.48 7.50
C LEU A 73 -6.82 -13.61 6.57
N ASN A 74 -8.01 -13.77 7.16
CA ASN A 74 -9.32 -13.75 6.51
C ASN A 74 -9.60 -14.94 5.57
N PHE A 75 -8.99 -16.12 5.85
CA PHE A 75 -9.35 -17.37 5.19
C PHE A 75 -10.62 -17.95 5.78
N THR A 76 -11.58 -18.30 4.95
CA THR A 76 -12.74 -19.09 5.39
C THR A 76 -12.35 -20.56 5.60
N PRO A 77 -13.08 -21.35 6.42
CA PRO A 77 -12.80 -22.77 6.60
C PRO A 77 -12.68 -23.55 5.27
N THR A 78 -13.55 -23.24 4.30
CA THR A 78 -13.52 -23.84 2.97
C THR A 78 -12.26 -23.49 2.18
N MET A 79 -11.74 -22.27 2.33
CA MET A 79 -10.49 -21.86 1.70
C MET A 79 -9.27 -22.49 2.37
N MET A 80 -9.31 -22.71 3.67
CA MET A 80 -8.22 -23.35 4.43
C MET A 80 -7.98 -24.80 3.95
N ASP A 81 -9.06 -25.49 3.61
CA ASP A 81 -9.02 -26.89 3.14
C ASP A 81 -8.90 -27.00 1.60
N ALA A 82 -9.05 -25.88 0.89
CA ALA A 82 -8.92 -25.82 -0.57
C ALA A 82 -7.45 -25.89 -1.02
N ASN A 83 -7.25 -26.37 -2.26
CA ASN A 83 -5.93 -26.47 -2.87
C ASN A 83 -5.33 -25.08 -3.12
N VAL A 84 -4.11 -24.82 -2.60
CA VAL A 84 -3.39 -23.55 -2.75
C VAL A 84 -3.17 -23.18 -4.22
N SER A 85 -3.03 -24.15 -5.13
CA SER A 85 -2.81 -23.85 -6.55
C SER A 85 -3.97 -23.09 -7.19
N ALA A 86 -5.20 -23.27 -6.69
CA ALA A 86 -6.41 -22.60 -7.16
C ALA A 86 -6.56 -21.16 -6.64
N LEU A 87 -5.74 -20.76 -5.65
CA LEU A 87 -5.79 -19.42 -5.06
C LEU A 87 -5.12 -18.38 -5.97
N SER A 88 -5.62 -17.15 -5.91
CA SER A 88 -4.98 -16.00 -6.58
C SER A 88 -3.61 -15.67 -5.96
N GLY A 89 -2.81 -14.84 -6.65
CA GLY A 89 -1.48 -14.43 -6.19
C GLY A 89 -1.50 -13.81 -4.79
N GLY A 90 -2.45 -12.92 -4.49
CA GLY A 90 -2.60 -12.29 -3.17
C GLY A 90 -2.90 -13.30 -2.06
N TRP A 91 -3.76 -14.28 -2.31
CA TRP A 91 -4.04 -15.36 -1.35
C TRP A 91 -2.83 -16.28 -1.13
N LYS A 92 -2.05 -16.57 -2.18
CA LYS A 92 -0.79 -17.32 -2.03
C LYS A 92 0.24 -16.57 -1.18
N MET A 93 0.32 -15.24 -1.31
CA MET A 93 1.17 -14.41 -0.46
C MET A 93 0.72 -14.46 1.00
N ARG A 94 -0.59 -14.44 1.29
CA ARG A 94 -1.12 -14.62 2.65
C ARG A 94 -0.80 -16.00 3.22
N VAL A 95 -0.83 -17.07 2.43
CA VAL A 95 -0.36 -18.42 2.87
C VAL A 95 1.12 -18.39 3.22
N ALA A 96 1.96 -17.73 2.41
CA ALA A 96 3.39 -17.60 2.71
C ALA A 96 3.63 -16.79 4.00
N LEU A 97 2.88 -15.72 4.21
CA LEU A 97 2.93 -14.93 5.46
C LEU A 97 2.48 -15.80 6.65
N ALA A 98 1.34 -16.49 6.55
CA ALA A 98 0.86 -17.40 7.60
C ALA A 98 1.89 -18.44 8.01
N ARG A 99 2.63 -18.97 7.05
CA ARG A 99 3.71 -19.93 7.30
C ARG A 99 4.81 -19.33 8.16
N ILE A 100 5.24 -18.10 7.90
CA ILE A 100 6.27 -17.40 8.70
C ILE A 100 5.74 -17.07 10.09
N LEU A 101 4.50 -16.61 10.20
CA LEU A 101 3.87 -16.28 11.48
C LEU A 101 3.70 -17.50 12.37
N LEU A 102 3.35 -18.65 11.79
CA LEU A 102 3.22 -19.92 12.53
C LEU A 102 4.54 -20.40 13.12
N MET A 103 5.65 -20.19 12.39
CA MET A 103 7.00 -20.59 12.80
C MET A 103 7.50 -19.87 14.06
N ARG A 104 7.04 -18.65 14.31
CA ARG A 104 7.51 -17.77 15.40
C ARG A 104 9.03 -17.81 15.59
N PRO A 105 9.84 -17.50 14.58
CA PRO A 105 11.30 -17.53 14.67
C PRO A 105 11.83 -16.47 15.65
N ASP A 106 13.06 -16.59 16.17
CA ASP A 106 13.67 -15.58 17.05
C ASP A 106 13.82 -14.20 16.37
N ALA A 107 13.94 -14.17 15.05
CA ALA A 107 13.99 -12.94 14.26
C ALA A 107 13.17 -13.09 12.98
N MET A 108 12.35 -12.07 12.68
CA MET A 108 11.47 -12.03 11.51
C MET A 108 11.81 -10.84 10.63
N LEU A 109 11.97 -11.09 9.34
CA LEU A 109 12.21 -10.08 8.31
C LEU A 109 10.99 -10.02 7.41
N LEU A 110 10.28 -8.90 7.41
CA LEU A 110 9.06 -8.70 6.62
C LEU A 110 9.23 -7.54 5.66
N ASP A 111 9.07 -7.83 4.37
CA ASP A 111 9.12 -6.83 3.31
C ASP A 111 7.71 -6.55 2.81
N GLU A 112 7.21 -5.34 3.09
CA GLU A 112 5.87 -4.86 2.75
C GLU A 112 4.73 -5.84 3.12
N PRO A 113 4.63 -6.31 4.39
CA PRO A 113 3.66 -7.34 4.78
C PRO A 113 2.21 -6.86 4.71
N SER A 114 1.97 -5.54 4.72
CA SER A 114 0.65 -4.93 4.57
C SER A 114 0.09 -5.03 3.14
N ASN A 115 0.94 -5.25 2.14
CA ASN A 115 0.50 -5.38 0.76
C ASN A 115 -0.43 -6.58 0.58
N HIS A 116 -1.51 -6.41 -0.18
CA HIS A 116 -2.52 -7.44 -0.45
C HIS A 116 -3.36 -7.89 0.75
N LEU A 117 -3.23 -7.25 1.91
CA LEU A 117 -4.12 -7.47 3.04
C LEU A 117 -5.33 -6.52 2.96
N ASP A 118 -6.50 -7.03 3.36
CA ASP A 118 -7.62 -6.15 3.68
C ASP A 118 -7.43 -5.55 5.07
N LEU A 119 -8.23 -4.56 5.38
CA LEU A 119 -8.08 -3.80 6.62
C LEU A 119 -8.23 -4.67 7.87
N GLU A 120 -9.13 -5.66 7.83
CA GLU A 120 -9.32 -6.63 8.92
C GLU A 120 -8.07 -7.48 9.15
N SER A 121 -7.51 -8.08 8.09
CA SER A 121 -6.28 -8.87 8.16
C SER A 121 -5.09 -8.01 8.59
N LEU A 122 -5.06 -6.73 8.19
CA LEU A 122 -4.02 -5.80 8.59
C LEU A 122 -4.06 -5.52 10.10
N ILE A 123 -5.25 -5.25 10.66
CA ILE A 123 -5.44 -5.01 12.10
C ILE A 123 -5.08 -6.26 12.91
N TRP A 124 -5.50 -7.43 12.45
CA TRP A 124 -5.12 -8.68 13.08
C TRP A 124 -3.59 -8.89 13.07
N LEU A 125 -2.93 -8.60 11.92
CA LEU A 125 -1.47 -8.69 11.81
C LEU A 125 -0.77 -7.71 12.75
N GLU A 126 -1.28 -6.49 12.90
CA GLU A 126 -0.78 -5.51 13.86
C GLU A 126 -0.80 -6.06 15.28
N ASP A 127 -1.92 -6.64 15.70
CA ASP A 127 -2.06 -7.21 17.04
C ASP A 127 -1.17 -8.44 17.25
N PHE A 128 -1.02 -9.27 16.21
CA PHE A 128 -0.10 -10.40 16.24
C PHE A 128 1.36 -9.94 16.42
N LEU A 129 1.80 -8.94 15.64
CA LEU A 129 3.17 -8.45 15.66
C LEU A 129 3.50 -7.64 16.92
N LYS A 130 2.53 -6.96 17.53
CA LYS A 130 2.70 -6.30 18.84
C LYS A 130 3.00 -7.30 19.96
N ASN A 131 2.43 -8.49 19.88
CA ASN A 131 2.58 -9.56 20.88
C ASN A 131 3.68 -10.57 20.49
N TYR A 132 4.52 -10.22 19.52
CA TYR A 132 5.64 -11.06 19.10
C TYR A 132 6.89 -10.74 19.91
N ASP A 133 7.43 -11.77 20.60
CA ASP A 133 8.56 -11.61 21.52
C ASP A 133 9.93 -11.57 20.82
N GLY A 134 10.02 -11.98 19.56
CA GLY A 134 11.26 -12.01 18.78
C GLY A 134 11.65 -10.66 18.20
N ALA A 135 12.83 -10.61 17.59
CA ALA A 135 13.29 -9.43 16.85
C ALA A 135 12.52 -9.26 15.53
N LEU A 136 12.10 -8.02 15.22
CA LEU A 136 11.31 -7.70 14.04
C LEU A 136 12.00 -6.61 13.22
N LEU A 137 12.24 -6.89 11.94
CA LEU A 137 12.69 -5.91 10.96
C LEU A 137 11.67 -5.86 9.82
N ILE A 138 11.05 -4.70 9.64
CA ILE A 138 9.96 -4.49 8.66
C ILE A 138 10.30 -3.36 7.71
N THR A 139 10.00 -3.54 6.42
CA THR A 139 9.79 -2.43 5.50
C THR A 139 8.30 -2.22 5.30
N SER A 140 7.81 -1.00 5.30
CA SER A 140 6.41 -0.68 5.02
C SER A 140 6.22 0.73 4.49
N HIS A 141 5.20 0.90 3.66
CA HIS A 141 4.68 2.19 3.19
C HIS A 141 3.35 2.56 3.86
N ASP A 142 2.98 1.87 4.93
CA ASP A 142 1.81 2.18 5.75
C ASP A 142 2.24 2.86 7.06
N ARG A 143 1.88 4.15 7.23
CA ARG A 143 2.24 4.95 8.41
C ARG A 143 1.61 4.43 9.69
N GLU A 144 0.31 4.14 9.64
CA GLU A 144 -0.43 3.67 10.81
C GLU A 144 0.10 2.32 11.28
N PHE A 145 0.37 1.42 10.34
CA PHE A 145 0.99 0.13 10.62
C PHE A 145 2.34 0.29 11.33
N MET A 146 3.21 1.18 10.82
CA MET A 146 4.50 1.45 11.46
C MET A 146 4.35 2.09 12.84
N ASN A 147 3.46 3.10 12.99
CA ASN A 147 3.24 3.77 14.27
C ASN A 147 2.79 2.81 15.37
N ARG A 148 2.05 1.77 15.01
CA ARG A 148 1.49 0.82 15.97
C ARG A 148 2.43 -0.28 16.40
N ILE A 149 3.42 -0.62 15.56
CA ILE A 149 4.26 -1.82 15.75
C ILE A 149 5.70 -1.45 16.10
N VAL A 150 6.29 -0.45 15.41
CA VAL A 150 7.72 -0.21 15.53
C VAL A 150 8.04 0.77 16.65
N ASN A 151 9.18 0.52 17.31
CA ASN A 151 9.76 1.40 18.33
C ASN A 151 11.10 2.01 17.90
N LYS A 152 11.54 1.72 16.68
CA LYS A 152 12.78 2.19 16.10
C LYS A 152 12.67 2.27 14.59
N ILE A 153 13.11 3.38 14.01
CA ILE A 153 13.15 3.59 12.56
C ILE A 153 14.62 3.65 12.11
N ILE A 154 14.93 2.98 11.02
CA ILE A 154 16.23 3.05 10.35
C ILE A 154 15.99 3.70 8.98
N GLU A 155 16.46 4.92 8.82
CA GLU A 155 16.43 5.62 7.54
C GLU A 155 17.67 5.29 6.71
N ILE A 156 17.44 4.97 5.43
CA ILE A 156 18.49 4.75 4.43
C ILE A 156 18.43 5.92 3.45
N ASP A 157 19.41 6.81 3.49
CA ASP A 157 19.51 7.93 2.53
C ASP A 157 20.95 8.11 2.06
N GLY A 158 21.14 8.16 0.73
CA GLY A 158 22.46 8.41 0.11
C GLY A 158 23.54 7.42 0.51
N GLY A 159 23.19 6.16 0.85
CA GLY A 159 24.13 5.12 1.30
C GLY A 159 24.52 5.22 2.78
N SER A 160 23.92 6.14 3.53
CA SER A 160 24.08 6.24 4.99
C SER A 160 22.86 5.69 5.72
N LEU A 161 23.10 5.14 6.92
CA LEU A 161 22.07 4.63 7.82
C LEU A 161 21.94 5.55 9.02
N THR A 162 20.74 6.07 9.26
CA THR A 162 20.43 6.87 10.45
C THR A 162 19.34 6.18 11.25
N SER A 163 19.54 6.04 12.56
CA SER A 163 18.62 5.37 13.46
C SER A 163 17.91 6.36 14.36
N TYR A 164 16.57 6.23 14.46
CA TYR A 164 15.70 7.02 15.32
C TYR A 164 15.00 6.09 16.29
N SER A 165 15.08 6.38 17.59
CA SER A 165 14.40 5.61 18.64
C SER A 165 13.04 6.22 18.89
N GLY A 166 12.00 5.60 18.37
CA GLY A 166 10.61 6.02 18.40
C GLY A 166 9.82 5.41 17.25
N ASP A 167 8.54 5.75 17.18
CA ASP A 167 7.63 5.39 16.09
C ASP A 167 7.87 6.24 14.84
N TYR A 168 7.03 6.03 13.82
CA TYR A 168 7.16 6.76 12.56
C TYR A 168 6.83 8.26 12.72
N GLU A 169 5.89 8.63 13.57
CA GLU A 169 5.53 10.02 13.83
C GLU A 169 6.68 10.78 14.52
N PHE A 170 7.32 10.17 15.51
CA PHE A 170 8.53 10.70 16.14
C PHE A 170 9.65 10.89 15.11
N TYR A 171 9.90 9.91 14.25
CA TYR A 171 10.88 10.01 13.17
C TYR A 171 10.60 11.21 12.25
N GLU A 172 9.35 11.40 11.81
CA GLU A 172 9.00 12.54 10.95
C GLU A 172 9.28 13.89 11.62
N GLN A 173 8.92 14.03 12.88
CA GLN A 173 9.17 15.25 13.65
C GLN A 173 10.67 15.52 13.77
N GLN A 174 11.48 14.52 14.11
CA GLN A 174 12.93 14.65 14.22
C GLN A 174 13.57 14.99 12.87
N ARG A 175 13.13 14.34 11.82
CA ARG A 175 13.62 14.61 10.46
C ARG A 175 13.33 16.05 10.02
N LEU A 176 12.10 16.52 10.22
CA LEU A 176 11.72 17.91 9.92
C LEU A 176 12.54 18.92 10.71
N GLN A 177 12.89 18.62 11.96
CA GLN A 177 13.77 19.44 12.77
C GLN A 177 15.19 19.47 12.20
N THR A 178 15.72 18.31 11.84
CA THR A 178 17.06 18.17 11.25
C THR A 178 17.15 18.90 9.90
N GLU A 179 16.15 18.76 9.03
CA GLU A 179 16.08 19.47 7.75
C GLU A 179 16.07 20.99 7.94
N LYS A 180 15.28 21.50 8.90
CA LYS A 180 15.28 22.94 9.24
C LYS A 180 16.62 23.44 9.77
N GLN A 181 17.29 22.65 10.59
CA GLN A 181 18.62 22.98 11.12
C GLN A 181 19.66 22.98 10.01
N GLN A 182 19.66 21.99 9.15
CA GLN A 182 20.56 21.88 8.00
C GLN A 182 20.32 23.05 7.02
N GLN A 183 19.09 23.43 6.72
CA GLN A 183 18.77 24.59 5.89
C GLN A 183 19.32 25.88 6.52
N ALA A 184 19.10 26.06 7.80
CA ALA A 184 19.60 27.25 8.51
C ALA A 184 21.15 27.30 8.54
N GLN A 185 21.82 26.15 8.67
CA GLN A 185 23.28 26.06 8.59
C GLN A 185 23.78 26.38 7.18
N PHE A 186 23.13 25.81 6.14
CA PHE A 186 23.43 26.10 4.75
C PHE A 186 23.29 27.60 4.45
N ASP A 187 22.16 28.22 4.82
CA ASP A 187 21.91 29.65 4.57
C ASP A 187 22.95 30.55 5.28
N ARG A 188 23.31 30.22 6.52
CA ARG A 188 24.38 30.93 7.26
C ARG A 188 25.73 30.78 6.57
N GLN A 189 26.09 29.56 6.13
CA GLN A 189 27.33 29.32 5.42
C GLN A 189 27.35 30.06 4.07
N GLN A 190 26.27 30.01 3.30
CA GLN A 190 26.16 30.75 2.02
C GLN A 190 26.32 32.25 2.22
N ALA A 191 25.67 32.84 3.24
CA ALA A 191 25.81 34.24 3.56
C ALA A 191 27.25 34.63 3.95
N MET A 192 27.95 33.74 4.70
CA MET A 192 29.34 33.93 5.06
C MET A 192 30.25 33.84 3.81
N LEU A 193 30.06 32.81 2.98
CA LEU A 193 30.83 32.62 1.74
C LEU A 193 30.64 33.81 0.78
N ALA A 194 29.40 34.29 0.62
CA ALA A 194 29.12 35.46 -0.21
C ALA A 194 29.82 36.74 0.28
N LYS A 195 29.94 36.95 1.59
CA LYS A 195 30.71 38.08 2.16
C LYS A 195 32.19 37.95 1.87
N GLU A 196 32.78 36.76 2.04
CA GLU A 196 34.18 36.51 1.78
C GLU A 196 34.53 36.68 0.29
N VAL A 197 33.66 36.16 -0.61
CA VAL A 197 33.83 36.31 -2.07
C VAL A 197 33.75 37.79 -2.45
N LYS A 198 32.76 38.55 -1.98
CA LYS A 198 32.69 39.99 -2.21
C LYS A 198 33.91 40.77 -1.74
N PHE A 199 34.49 40.38 -0.59
CA PHE A 199 35.70 41.00 -0.09
C PHE A 199 36.87 40.69 -1.05
N ILE A 200 37.05 39.45 -1.46
CA ILE A 200 38.10 39.02 -2.38
C ILE A 200 37.97 39.79 -3.71
N GLU A 201 36.78 39.83 -4.31
CA GLU A 201 36.55 40.55 -5.55
C GLU A 201 36.90 42.05 -5.45
N ARG A 202 36.49 42.70 -4.33
CA ARG A 202 36.71 44.14 -4.11
C ARG A 202 38.17 44.49 -3.96
N PHE A 203 38.98 43.59 -3.36
CA PHE A 203 40.39 43.87 -3.01
C PHE A 203 41.40 43.10 -3.85
N LYS A 204 41.01 42.20 -4.77
CA LYS A 204 41.86 41.38 -5.62
C LYS A 204 42.87 42.18 -6.43
N ALA A 205 42.50 43.39 -6.89
CA ALA A 205 43.35 44.24 -7.70
C ALA A 205 44.30 45.14 -6.91
N ARG A 206 44.25 45.13 -5.56
CA ARG A 206 45.06 46.05 -4.72
C ARG A 206 46.27 45.31 -4.13
N ALA A 207 47.49 45.68 -4.55
CA ALA A 207 48.71 45.08 -4.08
C ALA A 207 48.89 45.10 -2.55
N SER A 208 48.40 46.18 -1.86
CA SER A 208 48.44 46.31 -0.40
C SER A 208 47.61 45.29 0.37
N HIS A 209 46.63 44.65 -0.29
CA HIS A 209 45.74 43.64 0.31
C HIS A 209 46.05 42.20 -0.18
N ALA A 210 47.07 41.98 -1.01
CA ALA A 210 47.34 40.69 -1.65
C ALA A 210 47.47 39.53 -0.62
N ALA A 211 48.22 39.75 0.48
CA ALA A 211 48.39 38.75 1.52
C ALA A 211 47.06 38.40 2.26
N GLN A 212 46.21 39.40 2.51
CA GLN A 212 44.87 39.18 3.11
C GLN A 212 43.95 38.44 2.20
N VAL A 213 43.93 38.77 0.89
CA VAL A 213 43.17 38.09 -0.13
C VAL A 213 43.57 36.63 -0.25
N GLN A 214 44.90 36.35 -0.35
CA GLN A 214 45.40 34.98 -0.39
C GLN A 214 45.05 34.16 0.85
N SER A 215 45.12 34.74 2.05
CA SER A 215 44.75 34.08 3.30
C SER A 215 43.28 33.71 3.30
N ARG A 216 42.35 34.61 2.80
CA ARG A 216 40.95 34.34 2.73
C ARG A 216 40.58 33.31 1.67
N VAL A 217 41.24 33.31 0.52
CA VAL A 217 41.08 32.26 -0.52
C VAL A 217 41.46 30.89 0.07
N LYS A 218 42.61 30.77 0.71
CA LYS A 218 43.03 29.52 1.37
C LYS A 218 42.06 29.08 2.48
N LYS A 219 41.42 30.04 3.17
CA LYS A 219 40.41 29.72 4.17
C LYS A 219 39.14 29.18 3.51
N LEU A 220 38.68 29.77 2.40
CA LEU A 220 37.54 29.30 1.65
C LEU A 220 37.72 27.91 1.05
N GLU A 221 38.94 27.58 0.59
CA GLU A 221 39.29 26.27 0.06
C GLU A 221 39.24 25.14 1.12
N LYS A 222 39.42 25.50 2.39
CA LYS A 222 39.39 24.54 3.52
C LYS A 222 38.02 24.35 4.15
N ILE A 223 37.01 25.15 3.74
CA ILE A 223 35.67 25.05 4.31
C ILE A 223 34.96 23.86 3.71
N GLU A 224 34.58 22.91 4.55
CA GLU A 224 33.64 21.87 4.20
C GLU A 224 32.30 22.50 3.88
N ARG A 225 31.79 22.25 2.67
CA ARG A 225 30.51 22.83 2.23
C ARG A 225 29.34 22.03 2.80
N VAL A 226 28.46 22.71 3.49
CA VAL A 226 27.17 22.15 3.91
C VAL A 226 26.32 21.99 2.67
N GLU A 227 25.82 20.79 2.40
CA GLU A 227 24.86 20.55 1.34
C GLU A 227 23.46 21.00 1.78
N PRO A 228 22.67 21.59 0.88
CA PRO A 228 21.28 21.91 1.21
C PRO A 228 20.50 20.61 1.46
N PRO A 229 19.50 20.63 2.33
CA PRO A 229 18.64 19.46 2.51
C PRO A 229 18.00 19.10 1.18
N LYS A 230 17.89 17.81 0.91
CA LYS A 230 17.19 17.33 -0.29
C LYS A 230 15.73 17.76 -0.19
N ARG A 231 15.29 18.62 -1.08
CA ARG A 231 13.90 19.08 -1.11
C ARG A 231 12.99 17.91 -1.45
N ARG A 232 12.05 17.60 -0.57
CA ARG A 232 10.87 16.82 -0.97
C ARG A 232 10.14 17.65 -2.03
N GLN A 233 9.83 17.04 -3.15
CA GLN A 233 9.04 17.71 -4.18
C GLN A 233 7.60 17.82 -3.65
N ASN A 234 7.22 18.99 -3.15
CA ASN A 234 5.83 19.28 -2.89
C ASN A 234 5.17 19.54 -4.25
N ILE A 235 4.22 18.71 -4.63
CA ILE A 235 3.37 19.00 -5.78
C ILE A 235 2.46 20.17 -5.38
N LEU A 236 2.77 21.34 -5.93
CA LEU A 236 1.86 22.47 -5.96
C LEU A 236 1.31 22.54 -7.40
N PHE A 237 0.26 21.79 -7.65
CA PHE A 237 -0.45 21.88 -8.92
C PHE A 237 -1.85 22.40 -8.65
N ASP A 238 -2.15 23.57 -9.22
CA ASP A 238 -3.50 24.10 -9.28
C ASP A 238 -4.25 23.33 -10.36
N PHE A 239 -5.07 22.37 -9.96
CA PHE A 239 -5.93 21.65 -10.90
C PHE A 239 -6.99 22.58 -11.45
N PRO A 240 -7.24 22.53 -12.77
CA PRO A 240 -8.40 23.21 -13.32
C PRO A 240 -9.66 22.67 -12.63
N PRO A 241 -10.65 23.53 -12.34
CA PRO A 241 -11.88 23.10 -11.68
C PRO A 241 -12.59 22.05 -12.53
N ALA A 242 -13.03 20.97 -11.91
CA ALA A 242 -13.79 19.94 -12.59
C ALA A 242 -15.10 20.53 -13.18
N PRO A 243 -15.51 20.14 -14.40
CA PRO A 243 -16.73 20.64 -15.01
C PRO A 243 -17.94 20.25 -14.11
N ARG A 244 -18.95 21.12 -14.05
CA ARG A 244 -20.10 20.89 -13.20
C ARG A 244 -20.94 19.71 -13.71
N SER A 245 -21.19 18.71 -12.87
CA SER A 245 -22.16 17.64 -13.09
C SER A 245 -23.57 18.04 -12.66
N GLY A 246 -24.57 17.22 -13.01
CA GLY A 246 -25.88 17.21 -12.36
C GLY A 246 -25.77 16.91 -10.85
N GLU A 247 -26.88 17.01 -10.12
CA GLU A 247 -26.90 16.71 -8.67
C GLU A 247 -26.68 15.22 -8.42
N ASP A 248 -27.41 14.37 -9.14
CA ASP A 248 -27.22 12.92 -9.12
C ASP A 248 -26.11 12.54 -10.09
N VAL A 249 -25.04 11.91 -9.59
CA VAL A 249 -23.86 11.53 -10.37
C VAL A 249 -23.98 10.09 -10.88
N VAL A 250 -24.35 9.17 -10.02
CA VAL A 250 -24.67 7.78 -10.39
C VAL A 250 -25.76 7.23 -9.49
N SER A 251 -26.68 6.46 -10.06
CA SER A 251 -27.78 5.81 -9.35
C SER A 251 -27.85 4.33 -9.74
N LEU A 252 -27.82 3.47 -8.74
CA LEU A 252 -28.09 2.04 -8.83
C LEU A 252 -29.47 1.80 -8.24
N LYS A 253 -30.36 1.13 -8.99
CA LYS A 253 -31.72 0.83 -8.55
C LYS A 253 -31.99 -0.66 -8.68
N LYS A 254 -32.26 -1.32 -7.54
CA LYS A 254 -32.55 -2.75 -7.42
C LYS A 254 -31.57 -3.62 -8.18
N VAL A 255 -30.29 -3.36 -8.01
CA VAL A 255 -29.22 -4.04 -8.75
C VAL A 255 -28.94 -5.39 -8.11
N ASP A 256 -29.08 -6.45 -8.92
CA ASP A 256 -28.62 -7.80 -8.58
C ASP A 256 -27.35 -8.11 -9.35
N LYS A 257 -26.41 -8.81 -8.70
CA LYS A 257 -25.20 -9.34 -9.33
C LYS A 257 -24.77 -10.66 -8.72
N ARG A 258 -24.51 -11.64 -9.58
CA ARG A 258 -24.08 -13.00 -9.20
C ARG A 258 -22.88 -13.44 -10.04
N TYR A 259 -22.07 -14.33 -9.48
CA TYR A 259 -21.03 -15.06 -10.19
C TYR A 259 -21.27 -16.56 -9.95
N GLY A 260 -21.88 -17.24 -10.93
CA GLY A 260 -22.39 -18.58 -10.74
C GLY A 260 -23.44 -18.62 -9.63
N GLU A 261 -23.23 -19.47 -8.63
CA GLU A 261 -24.11 -19.55 -7.46
C GLU A 261 -23.89 -18.46 -6.39
N ARG A 262 -22.75 -17.75 -6.47
CA ARG A 262 -22.40 -16.73 -5.48
C ARG A 262 -23.14 -15.42 -5.76
N ILE A 263 -24.01 -15.03 -4.83
CA ILE A 263 -24.68 -13.73 -4.83
C ILE A 263 -23.71 -12.70 -4.27
N ILE A 264 -23.52 -11.60 -5.01
CA ILE A 264 -22.69 -10.45 -4.58
C ILE A 264 -23.60 -9.32 -4.11
N TYR A 265 -24.64 -9.00 -4.92
CA TYR A 265 -25.65 -8.00 -4.59
C TYR A 265 -27.03 -8.54 -4.86
N GLU A 266 -27.92 -8.24 -3.93
CA GLU A 266 -29.34 -8.53 -4.04
C GLU A 266 -30.13 -7.25 -3.77
N SER A 267 -30.81 -6.75 -4.80
CA SER A 267 -31.63 -5.53 -4.76
C SER A 267 -30.89 -4.29 -4.21
N LEU A 268 -29.62 -4.10 -4.62
CA LEU A 268 -28.81 -2.98 -4.15
C LEU A 268 -29.36 -1.65 -4.69
N ASP A 269 -29.73 -0.75 -3.77
CA ASP A 269 -30.03 0.65 -4.04
C ASP A 269 -28.89 1.52 -3.51
N PHE A 270 -28.25 2.26 -4.40
CA PHE A 270 -27.13 3.14 -4.04
C PHE A 270 -27.09 4.36 -4.94
N MET A 271 -26.74 5.52 -4.39
CA MET A 271 -26.66 6.78 -5.13
C MET A 271 -25.46 7.61 -4.66
N VAL A 272 -24.73 8.15 -5.63
CA VAL A 272 -23.68 9.15 -5.40
C VAL A 272 -24.17 10.51 -5.92
N ARG A 273 -24.08 11.54 -5.07
CA ARG A 273 -24.40 12.92 -5.42
C ARG A 273 -23.14 13.75 -5.63
N ARG A 274 -23.32 14.88 -6.27
CA ARG A 274 -22.23 15.82 -6.51
C ARG A 274 -21.54 16.23 -5.20
N LYS A 275 -20.20 16.26 -5.23
CA LYS A 275 -19.31 16.55 -4.08
C LYS A 275 -19.30 15.48 -2.99
N GLU A 276 -20.06 14.40 -3.12
CA GLU A 276 -19.91 13.28 -2.21
C GLU A 276 -18.65 12.50 -2.54
N ARG A 277 -17.96 12.07 -1.48
CA ARG A 277 -16.71 11.30 -1.51
C ARG A 277 -16.93 10.02 -0.74
N TRP A 278 -17.35 8.99 -1.45
CA TRP A 278 -17.69 7.70 -0.89
C TRP A 278 -16.48 6.79 -0.82
N CYS A 279 -16.08 6.37 0.39
CA CYS A 279 -15.23 5.20 0.53
C CYS A 279 -16.07 3.94 0.64
N VAL A 280 -15.64 2.88 -0.08
CA VAL A 280 -16.30 1.57 -0.06
C VAL A 280 -15.45 0.63 0.76
N MET A 281 -16.00 0.13 1.85
CA MET A 281 -15.35 -0.77 2.79
C MET A 281 -16.00 -2.15 2.77
N GLY A 282 -15.28 -3.16 3.19
CA GLY A 282 -15.74 -4.54 3.26
C GLY A 282 -14.60 -5.53 3.08
N VAL A 283 -14.77 -6.73 3.60
CA VAL A 283 -13.79 -7.82 3.50
C VAL A 283 -13.43 -8.14 2.04
N ASN A 284 -12.28 -8.79 1.83
CA ASN A 284 -11.91 -9.21 0.47
C ASN A 284 -12.94 -10.20 -0.09
N GLY A 285 -13.38 -9.90 -1.31
CA GLY A 285 -14.43 -10.65 -1.97
C GLY A 285 -15.86 -10.22 -1.63
N ALA A 286 -16.07 -9.21 -0.80
CA ALA A 286 -17.41 -8.67 -0.49
C ALA A 286 -18.11 -8.01 -1.71
N GLY A 287 -17.35 -7.71 -2.77
CA GLY A 287 -17.91 -7.12 -3.98
C GLY A 287 -17.43 -5.71 -4.30
N LYS A 288 -16.52 -5.12 -3.51
CA LYS A 288 -16.03 -3.74 -3.70
C LYS A 288 -15.69 -3.40 -5.16
N SER A 289 -14.76 -4.15 -5.77
CA SER A 289 -14.40 -3.95 -7.19
C SER A 289 -15.56 -4.27 -8.15
N THR A 290 -16.49 -5.15 -7.76
CA THR A 290 -17.72 -5.42 -8.54
C THR A 290 -18.60 -4.17 -8.60
N LEU A 291 -18.77 -3.46 -7.47
CA LEU A 291 -19.49 -2.18 -7.44
C LEU A 291 -18.87 -1.15 -8.37
N LEU A 292 -17.54 -0.98 -8.28
CA LEU A 292 -16.81 -0.04 -9.14
C LEU A 292 -17.00 -0.40 -10.62
N LYS A 293 -16.92 -1.69 -10.98
CA LYS A 293 -17.13 -2.17 -12.36
C LYS A 293 -18.57 -1.96 -12.84
N LEU A 294 -19.58 -2.11 -11.97
CA LEU A 294 -20.98 -1.80 -12.29
C LEU A 294 -21.16 -0.29 -12.55
N VAL A 295 -20.59 0.55 -11.69
CA VAL A 295 -20.63 2.02 -11.81
C VAL A 295 -19.92 2.49 -13.07
N THR A 296 -18.77 1.90 -13.42
CA THR A 296 -18.00 2.26 -14.62
C THR A 296 -18.58 1.68 -15.91
N GLY A 297 -19.62 0.84 -15.82
CA GLY A 297 -20.23 0.18 -16.99
C GLY A 297 -19.37 -0.92 -17.62
N THR A 298 -18.22 -1.26 -17.02
CA THR A 298 -17.37 -2.39 -17.47
C THR A 298 -18.00 -3.75 -17.15
N LEU A 299 -18.94 -3.77 -16.23
CA LEU A 299 -19.75 -4.93 -15.87
C LEU A 299 -21.24 -4.54 -15.90
N GLN A 300 -22.08 -5.41 -16.49
CA GLN A 300 -23.52 -5.21 -16.48
C GLN A 300 -24.17 -5.90 -15.27
N PRO A 301 -25.18 -5.30 -14.65
CA PRO A 301 -25.98 -5.97 -13.62
C PRO A 301 -26.80 -7.11 -14.24
N ASP A 302 -27.12 -8.13 -13.44
CA ASP A 302 -28.00 -9.24 -13.88
C ASP A 302 -29.46 -8.81 -13.84
N ARG A 303 -29.84 -7.91 -12.89
CA ARG A 303 -31.12 -7.22 -12.79
C ARG A 303 -30.90 -5.81 -12.26
N GLY A 304 -31.93 -4.97 -12.40
CA GLY A 304 -31.85 -3.57 -11.99
C GLY A 304 -31.22 -2.68 -13.04
N VAL A 305 -30.96 -1.43 -12.68
CA VAL A 305 -30.44 -0.41 -13.61
C VAL A 305 -29.35 0.42 -12.93
N VAL A 306 -28.27 0.65 -13.65
CA VAL A 306 -27.24 1.62 -13.29
C VAL A 306 -27.33 2.80 -14.25
N THR A 307 -27.52 4.00 -13.72
CA THR A 307 -27.71 5.22 -14.52
C THR A 307 -26.67 6.25 -14.11
N LEU A 308 -25.90 6.77 -15.08
CA LEU A 308 -25.08 7.95 -14.90
C LEU A 308 -25.91 9.22 -15.06
N GLY A 309 -25.65 10.19 -14.21
CA GLY A 309 -26.33 11.49 -14.23
C GLY A 309 -25.97 12.33 -15.46
N ASN A 310 -26.69 13.42 -15.65
CA ASN A 310 -26.48 14.32 -16.76
C ASN A 310 -25.11 15.04 -16.64
N SER A 311 -24.40 15.19 -17.76
CA SER A 311 -23.11 15.88 -17.85
C SER A 311 -22.00 15.26 -16.97
N VAL A 312 -22.12 13.97 -16.60
CA VAL A 312 -21.09 13.26 -15.85
C VAL A 312 -19.97 12.87 -16.81
N LYS A 313 -18.76 13.38 -16.51
CA LYS A 313 -17.50 12.91 -17.09
C LYS A 313 -16.81 12.07 -16.03
N MET A 314 -16.73 10.76 -16.26
CA MET A 314 -16.15 9.80 -15.31
C MET A 314 -14.71 9.50 -15.68
N GLY A 315 -13.84 9.52 -14.67
CA GLY A 315 -12.47 9.00 -14.74
C GLY A 315 -12.37 7.75 -13.87
N TYR A 316 -11.81 6.68 -14.41
CA TYR A 316 -11.61 5.43 -13.69
C TYR A 316 -10.13 5.10 -13.55
N PHE A 317 -9.65 5.05 -12.31
CA PHE A 317 -8.34 4.53 -11.94
C PHE A 317 -8.52 3.07 -11.52
N ALA A 318 -8.30 2.16 -12.47
CA ALA A 318 -8.37 0.72 -12.22
C ALA A 318 -7.13 0.23 -11.47
N GLN A 319 -7.25 -0.87 -10.74
CA GLN A 319 -6.14 -1.53 -10.03
C GLN A 319 -4.90 -1.77 -10.93
N HIS A 320 -5.10 -1.99 -12.22
CA HIS A 320 -4.04 -2.19 -13.22
C HIS A 320 -3.84 -0.98 -14.15
N ALA A 321 -4.22 0.22 -13.71
CA ALA A 321 -4.10 1.43 -14.55
C ALA A 321 -2.64 1.70 -15.00
N MET A 322 -1.67 1.30 -14.20
CA MET A 322 -0.24 1.42 -14.52
C MET A 322 0.20 0.49 -15.66
N ASP A 323 -0.46 -0.65 -15.84
CA ASP A 323 -0.16 -1.62 -16.90
C ASP A 323 -0.64 -1.14 -18.29
N LEU A 324 -1.53 -0.13 -18.31
CA LEU A 324 -2.02 0.49 -19.54
C LEU A 324 -1.04 1.50 -20.15
N LEU A 325 0.06 1.83 -19.45
CA LEU A 325 1.11 2.68 -20.00
C LEU A 325 1.87 1.94 -21.09
N LYS A 326 2.06 2.58 -22.22
CA LYS A 326 2.84 2.04 -23.34
C LYS A 326 4.32 2.01 -22.97
N ALA A 327 4.89 0.81 -22.87
CA ALA A 327 6.24 0.57 -22.35
C ALA A 327 7.34 1.37 -23.07
N ASP A 328 7.21 1.58 -24.38
CA ASP A 328 8.21 2.24 -25.22
C ASP A 328 8.02 3.76 -25.35
N GLN A 329 6.93 4.31 -24.84
CA GLN A 329 6.74 5.75 -24.76
C GLN A 329 7.48 6.37 -23.60
N SER A 330 7.99 7.59 -23.79
CA SER A 330 8.50 8.40 -22.69
C SER A 330 7.36 9.01 -21.87
N VAL A 331 7.69 9.50 -20.66
CA VAL A 331 6.76 10.28 -19.84
C VAL A 331 6.14 11.41 -20.65
N PHE A 332 6.97 12.17 -21.37
CA PHE A 332 6.52 13.31 -22.17
C PHE A 332 5.62 12.87 -23.33
N GLU A 333 6.03 11.87 -24.13
CA GLU A 333 5.23 11.30 -25.22
C GLU A 333 3.86 10.79 -24.74
N THR A 334 3.82 10.20 -23.54
CA THR A 334 2.57 9.71 -22.93
C THR A 334 1.61 10.84 -22.58
N LEU A 335 2.12 11.99 -22.11
CA LEU A 335 1.31 13.17 -21.82
C LEU A 335 0.89 13.89 -23.12
N GLU A 336 1.77 13.99 -24.12
CA GLU A 336 1.48 14.60 -25.41
C GLU A 336 0.41 13.81 -26.18
N GLU A 337 0.46 12.48 -26.17
CA GLU A 337 -0.59 11.64 -26.76
C GLU A 337 -1.93 11.82 -26.03
N ALA A 338 -1.91 11.96 -24.71
CA ALA A 338 -3.13 12.16 -23.92
C ALA A 338 -3.77 13.54 -24.15
N PHE A 339 -2.94 14.57 -24.42
CA PHE A 339 -3.37 15.97 -24.54
C PHE A 339 -2.76 16.66 -25.77
N PRO A 340 -3.17 16.25 -26.97
CA PRO A 340 -2.58 16.77 -28.22
C PRO A 340 -2.76 18.29 -28.43
N GLN A 341 -3.75 18.89 -27.76
CA GLN A 341 -4.03 20.33 -27.84
C GLN A 341 -3.26 21.16 -26.79
N ALA A 342 -2.56 20.50 -25.87
CA ALA A 342 -1.82 21.19 -24.82
C ALA A 342 -0.46 21.67 -25.34
N GLY A 343 -0.05 22.87 -24.94
CA GLY A 343 1.28 23.38 -25.28
C GLY A 343 2.37 22.57 -24.54
N GLN A 344 3.51 22.35 -25.19
CA GLN A 344 4.65 21.61 -24.62
C GLN A 344 5.11 22.16 -23.26
N GLY A 345 5.05 23.49 -23.07
CA GLY A 345 5.36 24.13 -21.79
C GLY A 345 4.43 23.70 -20.67
N SER A 346 3.11 23.62 -20.93
CA SER A 346 2.12 23.15 -19.97
C SER A 346 2.35 21.68 -19.60
N LEU A 347 2.66 20.83 -20.58
CA LEU A 347 2.93 19.41 -20.33
C LEU A 347 4.21 19.19 -19.52
N ARG A 348 5.27 19.98 -19.79
CA ARG A 348 6.50 19.94 -18.98
C ARG A 348 6.27 20.45 -17.56
N THR A 349 5.46 21.48 -17.38
CA THR A 349 5.06 21.97 -16.06
C THR A 349 4.26 20.89 -15.31
N LEU A 350 3.29 20.27 -15.98
CA LEU A 350 2.54 19.15 -15.42
C LEU A 350 3.48 18.01 -14.98
N ALA A 351 4.37 17.56 -15.87
CA ALA A 351 5.36 16.52 -15.56
C ALA A 351 6.21 16.90 -14.33
N GLY A 352 6.69 18.16 -14.29
CA GLY A 352 7.46 18.68 -13.16
C GLY A 352 6.68 18.67 -11.84
N CYS A 353 5.38 19.01 -11.87
CA CYS A 353 4.51 18.93 -10.70
C CYS A 353 4.37 17.51 -10.16
N PHE A 354 4.42 16.49 -11.02
CA PHE A 354 4.38 15.08 -10.63
C PHE A 354 5.77 14.44 -10.46
N GLY A 355 6.82 15.27 -10.33
CA GLY A 355 8.16 14.82 -9.98
C GLY A 355 8.98 14.33 -11.17
N PHE A 356 8.60 14.66 -12.40
CA PHE A 356 9.38 14.40 -13.59
C PHE A 356 10.00 15.70 -14.09
N SER A 357 11.28 15.92 -13.81
CA SER A 357 11.99 17.15 -14.18
C SER A 357 13.22 16.83 -15.04
N GLY A 358 13.53 17.74 -15.97
CA GLY A 358 14.69 17.58 -16.86
C GLY A 358 14.66 16.26 -17.64
N ASP A 359 15.70 15.45 -17.49
CA ASP A 359 15.86 14.18 -18.21
C ASP A 359 14.84 13.10 -17.81
N ASP A 360 14.17 13.26 -16.66
CA ASP A 360 13.12 12.32 -16.25
C ASP A 360 11.93 12.28 -17.20
N THR A 361 11.66 13.39 -17.89
CA THR A 361 10.56 13.45 -18.88
C THR A 361 10.81 12.57 -20.10
N GLU A 362 12.07 12.27 -20.39
CA GLU A 362 12.48 11.42 -21.52
C GLU A 362 12.60 9.93 -21.14
N LYS A 363 12.48 9.60 -19.84
CA LYS A 363 12.48 8.21 -19.39
C LYS A 363 11.33 7.43 -20.02
N LYS A 364 11.63 6.22 -20.52
CA LYS A 364 10.60 5.32 -21.08
C LYS A 364 9.78 4.68 -19.96
N CYS A 365 8.48 4.49 -20.18
CA CYS A 365 7.56 3.93 -19.16
C CYS A 365 7.99 2.55 -18.64
N ARG A 366 8.72 1.76 -19.44
CA ARG A 366 9.24 0.44 -19.02
C ARG A 366 10.26 0.50 -17.88
N ILE A 367 11.01 1.60 -17.77
CA ILE A 367 12.06 1.77 -16.74
C ILE A 367 11.57 2.52 -15.49
N LEU A 368 10.32 3.01 -15.52
CA LEU A 368 9.73 3.70 -14.39
C LEU A 368 9.42 2.72 -13.26
N SER A 369 9.69 3.15 -12.03
CA SER A 369 9.23 2.45 -10.83
C SER A 369 7.70 2.45 -10.74
N GLY A 370 7.12 1.60 -9.88
CA GLY A 370 5.68 1.57 -9.64
C GLY A 370 5.14 2.95 -9.22
N GLY A 371 5.82 3.64 -8.31
CA GLY A 371 5.43 4.99 -7.88
C GLY A 371 5.53 6.04 -9.00
N GLU A 372 6.57 5.98 -9.86
CA GLU A 372 6.68 6.87 -11.02
C GLU A 372 5.54 6.62 -12.02
N LYS A 373 5.23 5.36 -12.33
CA LYS A 373 4.08 5.02 -13.19
C LYS A 373 2.76 5.56 -12.64
N ALA A 374 2.53 5.40 -11.35
CA ALA A 374 1.33 5.92 -10.70
C ALA A 374 1.24 7.45 -10.80
N ARG A 375 2.34 8.17 -10.53
CA ARG A 375 2.39 9.63 -10.70
C ARG A 375 2.08 10.06 -12.13
N LEU A 376 2.58 9.33 -13.14
CA LEU A 376 2.28 9.61 -14.54
C LEU A 376 0.80 9.40 -14.89
N VAL A 377 0.20 8.29 -14.41
CA VAL A 377 -1.25 8.02 -14.60
C VAL A 377 -2.09 9.10 -13.92
N MET A 378 -1.69 9.53 -12.72
CA MET A 378 -2.37 10.63 -12.02
C MET A 378 -2.25 11.95 -12.75
N ALA A 379 -1.07 12.29 -13.29
CA ALA A 379 -0.88 13.48 -14.10
C ALA A 379 -1.84 13.50 -15.30
N LYS A 380 -1.99 12.37 -15.99
CA LYS A 380 -2.97 12.21 -17.07
C LYS A 380 -4.40 12.43 -16.61
N MET A 381 -4.78 11.87 -15.46
CA MET A 381 -6.15 11.93 -14.97
C MET A 381 -6.55 13.31 -14.47
N LEU A 382 -5.60 14.06 -13.90
CA LEU A 382 -5.88 15.32 -13.21
C LEU A 382 -5.61 16.57 -14.05
N TYR A 383 -5.00 16.44 -15.21
CA TYR A 383 -4.80 17.58 -16.13
C TYR A 383 -6.10 18.09 -16.76
N ASP A 384 -7.00 17.20 -17.19
CA ASP A 384 -8.39 17.50 -17.60
C ASP A 384 -9.33 16.74 -16.66
N PRO A 385 -9.55 17.25 -15.43
CA PRO A 385 -10.18 16.47 -14.38
C PRO A 385 -11.64 16.15 -14.74
N PRO A 386 -12.01 14.86 -14.68
CA PRO A 386 -13.41 14.47 -14.78
C PRO A 386 -14.18 15.07 -13.58
N ASN A 387 -15.50 15.08 -13.61
CA ASN A 387 -16.30 15.51 -12.46
C ASN A 387 -16.77 14.37 -11.55
N PHE A 388 -16.44 13.14 -11.92
CA PHE A 388 -16.63 11.94 -11.12
C PHE A 388 -15.41 11.02 -11.23
N LEU A 389 -14.74 10.77 -10.11
CA LEU A 389 -13.59 9.87 -10.01
C LEU A 389 -14.01 8.54 -9.37
N VAL A 390 -13.64 7.45 -10.02
CA VAL A 390 -13.76 6.09 -9.49
C VAL A 390 -12.36 5.54 -9.33
N LEU A 391 -11.96 5.18 -8.08
CA LEU A 391 -10.59 4.75 -7.76
C LEU A 391 -10.62 3.37 -7.09
N ASP A 392 -9.92 2.40 -7.68
CA ASP A 392 -9.78 1.03 -7.16
C ASP A 392 -8.36 0.82 -6.65
N GLU A 393 -8.18 0.87 -5.33
CA GLU A 393 -6.91 0.73 -4.61
C GLU A 393 -5.80 1.65 -5.16
N PRO A 394 -6.00 2.98 -5.21
CA PRO A 394 -5.05 3.90 -5.84
C PRO A 394 -3.75 4.06 -5.06
N THR A 395 -3.71 3.62 -3.80
CA THR A 395 -2.56 3.71 -2.89
C THR A 395 -1.65 2.49 -2.93
N ASN A 396 -2.07 1.40 -3.58
CA ASN A 396 -1.30 0.17 -3.65
C ASN A 396 0.04 0.38 -4.39
N HIS A 397 1.11 -0.16 -3.81
CA HIS A 397 2.48 -0.08 -4.34
C HIS A 397 3.07 1.34 -4.44
N LEU A 398 2.44 2.34 -3.80
CA LEU A 398 2.97 3.69 -3.72
C LEU A 398 3.84 3.85 -2.48
N ASP A 399 4.98 4.53 -2.63
CA ASP A 399 5.75 5.00 -1.50
C ASP A 399 4.98 6.09 -0.72
N ILE A 400 5.34 6.30 0.54
CA ILE A 400 4.67 7.24 1.45
C ILE A 400 4.59 8.64 0.85
N THR A 401 5.67 9.11 0.19
CA THR A 401 5.71 10.44 -0.41
C THR A 401 4.69 10.56 -1.54
N THR A 402 4.62 9.55 -2.41
CA THR A 402 3.64 9.52 -3.51
C THR A 402 2.20 9.41 -3.00
N LYS A 403 1.95 8.62 -1.93
CA LYS A 403 0.63 8.57 -1.27
C LYS A 403 0.19 9.94 -0.77
N GLU A 404 1.08 10.67 -0.09
CA GLU A 404 0.77 12.02 0.40
C GLU A 404 0.49 13.00 -0.72
N MET A 405 1.30 12.96 -1.79
CA MET A 405 1.07 13.77 -2.96
C MET A 405 -0.32 13.49 -3.56
N LEU A 406 -0.72 12.22 -3.65
CA LEU A 406 -2.04 11.82 -4.11
C LEU A 406 -3.16 12.37 -3.20
N ILE A 407 -3.01 12.23 -1.89
CA ILE A 407 -3.98 12.72 -0.91
C ILE A 407 -4.15 14.24 -1.04
N ILE A 408 -3.06 15.00 -1.10
CA ILE A 408 -3.09 16.46 -1.25
C ILE A 408 -3.80 16.85 -2.55
N ALA A 409 -3.48 16.17 -3.66
CA ALA A 409 -4.10 16.41 -4.95
C ALA A 409 -5.61 16.14 -4.94
N LEU A 410 -6.03 14.98 -4.41
CA LEU A 410 -7.44 14.60 -4.35
C LEU A 410 -8.23 15.38 -3.29
N ALA A 411 -7.59 15.88 -2.24
CA ALA A 411 -8.24 16.76 -1.28
C ALA A 411 -8.73 18.08 -1.91
N GLN A 412 -7.99 18.60 -2.90
CA GLN A 412 -8.35 19.80 -3.64
C GLN A 412 -9.39 19.56 -4.76
N TYR A 413 -9.61 18.30 -5.12
CA TYR A 413 -10.56 17.97 -6.18
C TYR A 413 -12.01 18.23 -5.75
N GLU A 414 -12.77 18.99 -6.55
CA GLU A 414 -14.13 19.44 -6.22
C GLU A 414 -15.25 18.53 -6.77
N GLY A 415 -14.92 17.50 -7.54
CA GLY A 415 -15.89 16.54 -8.08
C GLY A 415 -16.38 15.52 -7.06
N ALA A 416 -17.23 14.61 -7.51
CA ALA A 416 -17.63 13.44 -6.73
C ALA A 416 -16.57 12.33 -6.83
N MET A 417 -16.41 11.54 -5.76
CA MET A 417 -15.50 10.40 -5.74
C MET A 417 -16.19 9.15 -5.20
N LEU A 418 -15.85 8.00 -5.79
CA LEU A 418 -16.16 6.68 -5.26
C LEU A 418 -14.87 5.86 -5.26
N PHE A 419 -14.41 5.42 -4.09
CA PHE A 419 -13.10 4.77 -4.02
C PHE A 419 -13.07 3.61 -3.03
N VAL A 420 -12.21 2.65 -3.35
CA VAL A 420 -11.81 1.55 -2.47
C VAL A 420 -10.36 1.79 -2.08
N SER A 421 -10.04 1.69 -0.80
CA SER A 421 -8.67 1.69 -0.30
C SER A 421 -8.60 0.96 1.04
N HIS A 422 -7.43 0.37 1.32
CA HIS A 422 -7.08 -0.21 2.62
C HIS A 422 -6.14 0.71 3.43
N ASP A 423 -5.81 1.88 2.90
CA ASP A 423 -4.98 2.89 3.56
C ASP A 423 -5.85 3.80 4.43
N ARG A 424 -5.74 3.66 5.76
CA ARG A 424 -6.53 4.42 6.75
C ARG A 424 -6.35 5.92 6.62
N HIS A 425 -5.12 6.36 6.36
CA HIS A 425 -4.82 7.77 6.18
C HIS A 425 -5.52 8.36 4.95
N PHE A 426 -5.53 7.61 3.85
CA PHE A 426 -6.25 7.95 2.63
C PHE A 426 -7.77 8.00 2.86
N LEU A 427 -8.33 7.00 3.56
CA LEU A 427 -9.75 6.96 3.90
C LEU A 427 -10.14 8.17 4.75
N ALA A 428 -9.41 8.46 5.82
CA ALA A 428 -9.68 9.55 6.74
C ALA A 428 -9.56 10.94 6.08
N ALA A 429 -8.57 11.12 5.21
CA ALA A 429 -8.32 12.41 4.56
C ALA A 429 -9.34 12.78 3.48
N LEU A 430 -9.94 11.78 2.80
CA LEU A 430 -10.70 12.03 1.58
C LEU A 430 -12.18 11.73 1.69
N SER A 431 -12.61 10.80 2.53
CA SER A 431 -14.02 10.39 2.60
C SER A 431 -14.89 11.40 3.37
N ASN A 432 -16.12 11.59 2.91
CA ASN A 432 -17.19 12.24 3.66
C ASN A 432 -18.45 11.37 3.75
N ARG A 433 -18.42 10.18 3.18
CA ARG A 433 -19.44 9.14 3.21
C ARG A 433 -18.77 7.77 3.25
N VAL A 434 -19.38 6.81 3.91
CA VAL A 434 -18.91 5.41 3.95
C VAL A 434 -20.02 4.49 3.45
N LEU A 435 -19.65 3.60 2.53
CA LEU A 435 -20.44 2.46 2.12
C LEU A 435 -19.77 1.20 2.63
N GLU A 436 -20.36 0.58 3.62
CA GLU A 436 -19.93 -0.69 4.17
C GLU A 436 -20.66 -1.85 3.50
N ILE A 437 -19.89 -2.80 2.95
CA ILE A 437 -20.44 -4.00 2.32
C ILE A 437 -20.14 -5.19 3.22
N THR A 438 -21.19 -5.75 3.80
CA THR A 438 -21.16 -6.94 4.65
C THR A 438 -21.93 -8.11 4.00
N PRO A 439 -21.82 -9.33 4.53
CA PRO A 439 -22.66 -10.45 4.09
C PRO A 439 -24.17 -10.18 4.23
N ASP A 440 -24.56 -9.32 5.19
CA ASP A 440 -25.97 -8.98 5.46
C ASP A 440 -26.49 -7.87 4.54
N GLY A 441 -25.61 -7.25 3.74
CA GLY A 441 -25.98 -6.21 2.78
C GLY A 441 -25.06 -5.01 2.76
N ALA A 442 -25.54 -3.92 2.18
CA ALA A 442 -24.83 -2.65 2.05
C ALA A 442 -25.37 -1.62 3.05
N HIS A 443 -24.51 -1.07 3.88
CA HIS A 443 -24.84 -0.07 4.90
C HIS A 443 -24.22 1.28 4.55
N LEU A 444 -25.05 2.34 4.63
CA LEU A 444 -24.65 3.70 4.26
C LEU A 444 -24.50 4.55 5.53
N TYR A 445 -23.34 5.16 5.70
CA TYR A 445 -23.04 6.05 6.81
C TYR A 445 -22.88 7.49 6.32
N SER A 446 -23.56 8.41 7.02
CA SER A 446 -23.47 9.85 6.78
C SER A 446 -22.31 10.43 7.57
N GLY A 447 -21.16 10.53 6.97
CA GLY A 447 -19.91 10.97 7.57
C GLY A 447 -18.74 10.26 6.93
N GLY A 448 -17.53 10.77 7.17
CA GLY A 448 -16.31 10.16 6.66
C GLY A 448 -15.86 8.96 7.49
N TYR A 449 -14.70 8.42 7.12
CA TYR A 449 -14.12 7.26 7.81
C TYR A 449 -13.88 7.51 9.30
N THR A 450 -13.44 8.72 9.67
CA THR A 450 -13.19 9.07 11.08
C THR A 450 -14.47 9.03 11.92
N GLU A 451 -15.57 9.58 11.39
CA GLU A 451 -16.88 9.54 12.06
C GLU A 451 -17.47 8.12 12.07
N TYR A 452 -17.22 7.32 11.01
CA TYR A 452 -17.58 5.91 10.97
C TYR A 452 -16.91 5.15 12.12
N VAL A 453 -15.58 5.28 12.28
CA VAL A 453 -14.83 4.63 13.37
C VAL A 453 -15.33 5.09 14.74
N ALA A 454 -15.58 6.39 14.91
CA ALA A 454 -16.10 6.93 16.17
C ALA A 454 -17.49 6.41 16.52
N SER A 455 -18.34 6.14 15.51
CA SER A 455 -19.73 5.68 15.71
C SER A 455 -19.85 4.18 15.89
N THR A 456 -19.02 3.41 15.20
CA THR A 456 -19.08 1.93 15.22
C THR A 456 -18.14 1.31 16.25
N GLY A 457 -17.10 2.04 16.67
CA GLY A 457 -16.07 1.55 17.59
C GLY A 457 -15.04 0.62 16.93
N HIS A 458 -15.10 0.40 15.62
CA HIS A 458 -14.17 -0.44 14.87
C HIS A 458 -13.70 0.23 13.58
N GLU A 459 -12.47 -0.08 13.18
CA GLU A 459 -11.83 0.52 12.01
C GLU A 459 -12.16 -0.19 10.69
N ALA A 460 -12.65 -1.42 10.77
CA ALA A 460 -12.97 -2.23 9.60
C ALA A 460 -14.26 -3.04 9.80
N PRO A 461 -15.01 -3.32 8.71
CA PRO A 461 -16.17 -4.20 8.74
C PRO A 461 -15.79 -5.61 9.22
N GLY A 462 -16.62 -6.23 10.04
CA GLY A 462 -16.39 -7.61 10.53
C GLY A 462 -15.52 -7.74 11.78
N LEU A 463 -14.93 -6.67 12.26
CA LEU A 463 -14.35 -6.61 13.61
C LEU A 463 -15.48 -6.36 14.62
N HIS A 464 -16.25 -7.40 14.90
CA HIS A 464 -17.18 -7.37 16.03
C HIS A 464 -16.37 -7.67 17.29
N GLY A 465 -16.30 -6.67 18.19
CA GLY A 465 -15.68 -6.78 19.50
C GLY A 465 -16.34 -7.81 20.40
#